data_de7909fac7aebb5576ba7dd304002fe8
#
_entry.id   de7909fac7aebb5576ba7dd304002fe8
#
_cell.length_a   1.000
_cell.length_b   1.000
_cell.length_c   1.000
_cell.angle_alpha   90.00
_cell.angle_beta   90.00
_cell.angle_gamma   90.00
#
_symmetry.space_group_name_H-M   'P 1'
#
loop_
_entity.id
_entity.type
_entity.pdbx_description
1 polymer ?
#
loop_
_entity_poly.entity_id
_entity_poly.type
_entity_poly.pdbx_seq_one_letter_code
_entity_poly.pdbx_strand_id
1 'polypeptide(L)'
;LAGGSVIDDFNNDGHLDLITSSWSLKEGMHYCRNNADGTFTDVSDSSELGYITGGLNLMQTDYNNDGYRDVFVVRGGWMRGYGRQPNSLLRNNGDGTFTDVTKESGMLSFNPTQTATWADFNNDGWLDVFIGNETSSPNDVYPCELYMNNGDGTFTEVAAKAGCDITAFVKGVTSGDYDKDGLPDIFISTLEGRKYLLKNISTVKGDLKFTDVSVESGVIINTTRTFPTWFWDYDNDGWLDILVCGYEFDGSLSNYSASQAMGLPAGNAGKVFIFRNNQKGGFEDVSEKLGLHQYAFAMGSNFGDIDNDGYPDMYLGTGNPLYQSLIPNKMFRNVNGQRFEDITTSSRLGNLQKGHGVAFADLDNDGDQDVYIEMGGAYDGDAYQNSLYINPGQNKNNWVKLNLEGTTSNRAAIGSRVKVSFRENGVSRAVYREVNSGGSFGGNPLQQHIGIGAATIIDSIEIFWPASGTTQVFKNVQPNENLEVKEGVGAIAKIFSPKVDFTSHSKGIISCVPR
;
A
#
# COMPACT_ATOMS: atom_id res chain seq x y z
N LEU A 1 -12.84 -14.84 4.10
CA LEU A 1 -13.50 -13.88 3.20
C LEU A 1 -12.54 -12.74 2.84
N ALA A 2 -12.97 -11.84 1.96
CA ALA A 2 -12.22 -10.63 1.62
C ALA A 2 -11.77 -9.85 2.86
N GLY A 3 -10.55 -9.33 2.84
CA GLY A 3 -9.97 -8.54 3.94
C GLY A 3 -8.67 -7.88 3.54
N GLY A 4 -8.00 -7.28 4.48
CA GLY A 4 -6.70 -6.66 4.33
C GLY A 4 -5.56 -7.56 4.79
N SER A 5 -4.36 -7.25 4.32
CA SER A 5 -3.13 -7.90 4.74
C SER A 5 -2.02 -6.87 4.93
N VAL A 6 -1.19 -7.08 5.93
CA VAL A 6 0.04 -6.30 6.13
C VAL A 6 1.20 -7.25 6.41
N ILE A 7 2.34 -6.95 5.84
CA ILE A 7 3.59 -7.67 6.08
C ILE A 7 4.58 -6.67 6.67
N ASP A 8 5.11 -6.97 7.85
CA ASP A 8 6.20 -6.22 8.48
C ASP A 8 6.87 -7.08 9.56
N ASP A 9 7.96 -6.61 10.14
CA ASP A 9 8.59 -7.23 11.31
C ASP A 9 7.88 -6.75 12.59
N PHE A 10 6.83 -7.47 13.00
CA PHE A 10 6.00 -7.08 14.15
C PHE A 10 6.61 -7.43 15.51
N ASN A 11 7.61 -8.29 15.55
CA ASN A 11 8.27 -8.73 16.79
C ASN A 11 9.72 -8.25 16.89
N ASN A 12 10.21 -7.49 15.90
CA ASN A 12 11.57 -6.97 15.80
C ASN A 12 12.66 -8.07 15.84
N ASP A 13 12.40 -9.25 15.23
CA ASP A 13 13.37 -10.34 15.15
C ASP A 13 14.16 -10.36 13.82
N GLY A 14 13.86 -9.46 12.89
CA GLY A 14 14.49 -9.31 11.58
C GLY A 14 13.88 -10.18 10.48
N HIS A 15 12.77 -10.88 10.77
CA HIS A 15 11.99 -11.63 9.79
C HIS A 15 10.61 -11.02 9.61
N LEU A 16 10.14 -11.00 8.38
CA LEU A 16 8.85 -10.42 8.07
C LEU A 16 7.72 -11.38 8.42
N ASP A 17 6.78 -10.90 9.20
CA ASP A 17 5.57 -11.57 9.61
C ASP A 17 4.37 -11.17 8.74
N LEU A 18 3.25 -11.87 8.86
CA LEU A 18 2.02 -11.61 8.13
C LEU A 18 0.84 -11.45 9.09
N ILE A 19 0.12 -10.35 8.99
CA ILE A 19 -1.17 -10.16 9.66
C ILE A 19 -2.25 -9.98 8.59
N THR A 20 -3.36 -10.70 8.74
CA THR A 20 -4.51 -10.65 7.84
C THR A 20 -5.81 -10.45 8.59
N SER A 21 -6.81 -9.93 7.92
CA SER A 21 -8.15 -9.74 8.48
C SER A 21 -9.21 -10.36 7.58
N SER A 22 -10.44 -10.42 8.08
CA SER A 22 -11.60 -10.79 7.28
C SER A 22 -12.68 -9.72 7.40
N TRP A 23 -13.35 -9.44 6.29
CA TRP A 23 -14.54 -8.58 6.28
C TRP A 23 -15.70 -9.12 7.11
N SER A 24 -15.69 -10.43 7.38
CA SER A 24 -16.69 -11.10 8.21
C SER A 24 -16.59 -10.64 9.66
N LEU A 25 -17.69 -10.17 10.22
CA LEU A 25 -17.79 -9.85 11.65
C LEU A 25 -17.70 -11.08 12.58
N LYS A 26 -17.62 -12.29 12.01
CA LYS A 26 -17.52 -13.56 12.75
C LYS A 26 -16.12 -14.16 12.76
N GLU A 27 -15.23 -13.63 11.94
CA GLU A 27 -13.87 -14.13 11.78
C GLU A 27 -12.89 -13.15 12.43
N GLY A 28 -11.98 -13.67 13.26
CA GLY A 28 -10.90 -12.90 13.86
C GLY A 28 -9.78 -12.62 12.87
N MET A 29 -8.87 -11.74 13.26
CA MET A 29 -7.63 -11.54 12.53
C MET A 29 -6.68 -12.73 12.72
N HIS A 30 -5.79 -12.92 11.76
CA HIS A 30 -4.74 -13.93 11.84
C HIS A 30 -3.37 -13.24 11.90
N TYR A 31 -2.55 -13.67 12.85
CA TYR A 31 -1.15 -13.29 12.93
C TYR A 31 -0.26 -14.52 12.74
N CYS A 32 0.40 -14.58 11.60
CA CYS A 32 1.32 -15.62 11.21
C CYS A 32 2.75 -15.14 11.43
N ARG A 33 3.37 -15.55 12.54
CA ARG A 33 4.76 -15.23 12.85
C ARG A 33 5.71 -16.13 12.06
N ASN A 34 6.68 -15.52 11.38
CA ASN A 34 7.73 -16.22 10.67
C ASN A 34 8.72 -16.87 11.66
N ASN A 35 8.99 -18.16 11.52
CA ASN A 35 9.89 -18.90 12.41
C ASN A 35 11.35 -18.90 11.93
N ALA A 36 11.67 -18.23 10.82
CA ALA A 36 13.00 -18.21 10.20
C ALA A 36 13.51 -19.60 9.73
N ASP A 37 12.64 -20.59 9.63
CA ASP A 37 12.97 -21.96 9.23
C ASP A 37 12.15 -22.47 8.01
N GLY A 38 11.42 -21.55 7.35
CA GLY A 38 10.52 -21.88 6.24
C GLY A 38 9.10 -22.21 6.68
N THR A 39 8.77 -21.99 7.95
CA THR A 39 7.43 -22.19 8.50
C THR A 39 6.90 -20.94 9.18
N PHE A 40 5.58 -20.89 9.36
CA PHE A 40 4.92 -19.85 10.16
C PHE A 40 4.18 -20.49 11.34
N THR A 41 4.13 -19.77 12.45
CA THR A 41 3.30 -20.14 13.61
C THR A 41 2.12 -19.17 13.70
N ASP A 42 0.90 -19.72 13.76
CA ASP A 42 -0.29 -18.93 14.07
C ASP A 42 -0.26 -18.55 15.56
N VAL A 43 -0.11 -17.26 15.83
CA VAL A 43 -0.08 -16.68 17.16
C VAL A 43 -1.27 -15.77 17.43
N SER A 44 -2.32 -15.85 16.61
CA SER A 44 -3.50 -14.97 16.65
C SER A 44 -4.12 -14.85 18.03
N ASP A 45 -4.37 -15.98 18.68
CA ASP A 45 -5.00 -16.00 20.01
C ASP A 45 -4.04 -15.47 21.10
N SER A 46 -2.77 -15.86 21.05
CA SER A 46 -1.79 -15.43 22.05
C SER A 46 -1.38 -13.96 21.91
N SER A 47 -1.56 -13.38 20.74
CA SER A 47 -1.33 -11.96 20.46
C SER A 47 -2.55 -11.07 20.73
N GLU A 48 -3.70 -11.62 21.12
CA GLU A 48 -5.00 -10.95 21.29
C GLU A 48 -5.67 -10.53 19.97
N LEU A 49 -5.01 -10.72 18.80
CA LEU A 49 -5.56 -10.35 17.49
C LEU A 49 -6.70 -11.26 17.04
N GLY A 50 -6.74 -12.53 17.47
CA GLY A 50 -7.81 -13.47 17.14
C GLY A 50 -9.20 -13.02 17.60
N TYR A 51 -9.28 -12.09 18.55
CA TYR A 51 -10.54 -11.53 19.04
C TYR A 51 -11.00 -10.27 18.30
N ILE A 52 -10.17 -9.72 17.40
CA ILE A 52 -10.48 -8.54 16.59
C ILE A 52 -11.14 -8.99 15.29
N THR A 53 -12.40 -8.64 15.07
CA THR A 53 -13.22 -9.14 13.96
C THR A 53 -13.59 -8.04 12.96
N GLY A 54 -13.95 -8.43 11.74
CA GLY A 54 -14.59 -7.56 10.75
C GLY A 54 -13.67 -6.56 10.06
N GLY A 55 -12.36 -6.79 10.05
CA GLY A 55 -11.40 -5.92 9.39
C GLY A 55 -11.51 -6.01 7.87
N LEU A 56 -11.94 -4.90 7.23
CA LEU A 56 -12.00 -4.80 5.77
C LEU A 56 -10.62 -4.53 5.18
N ASN A 57 -9.84 -3.68 5.83
CA ASN A 57 -8.49 -3.34 5.42
C ASN A 57 -7.61 -3.11 6.66
N LEU A 58 -6.31 -3.26 6.47
CA LEU A 58 -5.27 -3.12 7.50
C LEU A 58 -4.19 -2.15 7.04
N MET A 59 -3.63 -1.37 7.96
CA MET A 59 -2.45 -0.55 7.74
C MET A 59 -1.52 -0.71 8.94
N GLN A 60 -0.22 -0.91 8.68
CA GLN A 60 0.80 -0.82 9.72
C GLN A 60 1.22 0.64 9.92
N THR A 61 1.61 0.95 11.12
CA THR A 61 2.07 2.27 11.55
C THR A 61 3.00 2.12 12.76
N ASP A 62 3.59 3.20 13.22
CA ASP A 62 4.22 3.35 14.54
C ASP A 62 3.75 4.71 15.05
N TYR A 63 2.47 4.75 15.48
CA TYR A 63 1.80 6.02 15.78
C TYR A 63 2.34 6.72 17.03
N ASN A 64 2.94 5.94 17.94
CA ASN A 64 3.48 6.41 19.21
C ASN A 64 5.01 6.55 19.24
N ASN A 65 5.68 6.32 18.09
CA ASN A 65 7.12 6.39 17.92
C ASN A 65 7.92 5.51 18.91
N ASP A 66 7.37 4.33 19.32
CA ASP A 66 8.05 3.42 20.24
C ASP A 66 8.95 2.39 19.53
N GLY A 67 8.84 2.26 18.21
CA GLY A 67 9.63 1.37 17.36
C GLY A 67 9.02 0.01 17.15
N TYR A 68 7.83 -0.24 17.65
CA TYR A 68 7.04 -1.42 17.31
C TYR A 68 5.98 -1.06 16.27
N ARG A 69 5.69 -1.99 15.36
CA ARG A 69 4.68 -1.77 14.32
C ARG A 69 3.29 -2.00 14.91
N ASP A 70 2.51 -0.94 14.96
CA ASP A 70 1.10 -0.96 15.34
C ASP A 70 0.22 -1.30 14.13
N VAL A 71 -1.04 -1.66 14.35
CA VAL A 71 -1.98 -2.00 13.27
C VAL A 71 -3.26 -1.18 13.40
N PHE A 72 -3.64 -0.52 12.31
CA PHE A 72 -4.94 0.14 12.21
C PHE A 72 -5.89 -0.70 11.36
N VAL A 73 -7.04 -1.05 11.93
CA VAL A 73 -8.07 -1.90 11.32
C VAL A 73 -9.26 -1.04 10.96
N VAL A 74 -9.61 -0.98 9.67
CA VAL A 74 -10.78 -0.25 9.22
C VAL A 74 -11.95 -1.16 8.88
N ARG A 75 -13.19 -0.70 9.14
CA ARG A 75 -14.40 -1.52 9.08
C ARG A 75 -15.56 -0.81 8.41
N GLY A 76 -16.50 -1.61 7.96
CA GLY A 76 -17.85 -1.19 7.57
C GLY A 76 -18.02 -0.75 6.13
N GLY A 77 -16.96 -0.58 5.36
CA GLY A 77 -17.07 -0.31 3.94
C GLY A 77 -17.91 -1.37 3.22
N TRP A 78 -18.64 -1.01 2.18
CA TRP A 78 -19.63 -1.80 1.43
C TRP A 78 -20.93 -2.11 2.17
N MET A 79 -21.00 -1.90 3.49
CA MET A 79 -22.18 -2.23 4.30
C MET A 79 -23.22 -1.10 4.35
N ARG A 80 -22.95 0.04 3.70
CA ARG A 80 -23.82 1.23 3.75
C ARG A 80 -24.11 1.63 5.20
N GLY A 81 -25.35 2.02 5.53
CA GLY A 81 -25.75 2.39 6.90
C GLY A 81 -25.57 1.29 7.95
N TYR A 82 -25.46 0.01 7.56
CA TYR A 82 -25.10 -1.09 8.47
C TYR A 82 -23.60 -1.14 8.79
N GLY A 83 -22.77 -0.42 8.03
CA GLY A 83 -21.32 -0.35 8.20
C GLY A 83 -20.86 0.60 9.30
N ARG A 84 -21.75 1.10 10.15
CA ARG A 84 -21.41 1.93 11.30
C ARG A 84 -20.72 1.10 12.39
N GLN A 85 -19.51 0.66 12.07
CA GLN A 85 -18.64 -0.14 12.93
C GLN A 85 -17.45 0.72 13.38
N PRO A 86 -16.95 0.58 14.62
CA PRO A 86 -15.75 1.29 15.03
C PRO A 86 -14.52 0.70 14.34
N ASN A 87 -13.62 1.55 13.91
CA ASN A 87 -12.26 1.15 13.54
C ASN A 87 -11.49 0.72 14.80
N SER A 88 -10.32 0.09 14.68
CA SER A 88 -9.46 -0.22 15.82
C SER A 88 -8.02 0.23 15.57
N LEU A 89 -7.47 0.98 16.54
CA LEU A 89 -6.04 1.23 16.64
C LEU A 89 -5.46 0.21 17.64
N LEU A 90 -4.67 -0.72 17.11
CA LEU A 90 -4.08 -1.83 17.88
C LEU A 90 -2.61 -1.51 18.16
N ARG A 91 -2.30 -1.14 19.39
CA ARG A 91 -0.93 -0.88 19.83
C ARG A 91 -0.20 -2.21 20.04
N ASN A 92 0.96 -2.33 19.40
CA ASN A 92 1.91 -3.41 19.67
C ASN A 92 2.61 -3.15 21.02
N ASN A 93 2.54 -4.09 21.95
CA ASN A 93 3.11 -3.93 23.29
C ASN A 93 4.61 -4.30 23.35
N GLY A 94 5.21 -4.76 22.25
CA GLY A 94 6.61 -5.18 22.17
C GLY A 94 6.91 -6.52 22.84
N ASP A 95 5.89 -7.22 23.33
CA ASP A 95 5.98 -8.53 23.98
C ASP A 95 5.27 -9.65 23.19
N GLY A 96 4.87 -9.35 21.95
CA GLY A 96 4.12 -10.24 21.07
C GLY A 96 2.60 -10.13 21.21
N THR A 97 2.10 -9.21 22.02
CA THR A 97 0.67 -8.95 22.20
C THR A 97 0.28 -7.56 21.67
N PHE A 98 -1.02 -7.39 21.37
CA PHE A 98 -1.59 -6.12 20.94
C PHE A 98 -2.71 -5.67 21.90
N THR A 99 -2.87 -4.36 22.05
CA THR A 99 -3.94 -3.75 22.84
C THR A 99 -4.76 -2.81 21.99
N ASP A 100 -6.08 -2.97 21.95
CA ASP A 100 -6.99 -2.01 21.30
C ASP A 100 -7.07 -0.73 22.14
N VAL A 101 -6.47 0.35 21.63
CA VAL A 101 -6.38 1.67 22.27
C VAL A 101 -7.28 2.71 21.59
N THR A 102 -8.20 2.30 20.75
CA THR A 102 -9.05 3.20 19.93
C THR A 102 -9.80 4.22 20.77
N LYS A 103 -10.35 3.78 21.88
CA LYS A 103 -11.12 4.66 22.77
C LYS A 103 -10.21 5.61 23.55
N GLU A 104 -9.13 5.09 24.08
CA GLU A 104 -8.15 5.84 24.87
C GLU A 104 -7.42 6.88 24.02
N SER A 105 -7.16 6.56 22.75
CA SER A 105 -6.55 7.48 21.79
C SER A 105 -7.50 8.57 21.28
N GLY A 106 -8.80 8.49 21.56
CA GLY A 106 -9.79 9.46 21.07
C GLY A 106 -10.26 9.23 19.64
N MET A 107 -9.91 8.09 19.02
CA MET A 107 -10.27 7.78 17.63
C MET A 107 -11.57 6.99 17.46
N LEU A 108 -12.38 6.87 18.52
CA LEU A 108 -13.62 6.10 18.46
C LEU A 108 -14.68 6.83 17.63
N SER A 109 -14.90 6.38 16.41
CA SER A 109 -15.96 6.83 15.51
C SER A 109 -16.74 5.63 14.95
N PHE A 110 -17.93 5.88 14.39
CA PHE A 110 -18.83 4.84 13.88
C PHE A 110 -19.25 5.16 12.45
N ASN A 111 -18.30 5.14 11.53
CA ASN A 111 -18.53 5.39 10.11
C ASN A 111 -18.24 4.14 9.28
N PRO A 112 -18.93 3.94 8.14
CA PRO A 112 -18.54 2.92 7.16
C PRO A 112 -17.18 3.29 6.55
N THR A 113 -16.09 2.76 7.09
CA THR A 113 -14.74 3.08 6.63
C THR A 113 -14.27 2.09 5.58
N GLN A 114 -13.76 2.61 4.47
CA GLN A 114 -13.20 1.82 3.38
C GLN A 114 -11.68 1.66 3.51
N THR A 115 -10.98 2.73 3.80
CA THR A 115 -9.52 2.78 3.81
C THR A 115 -9.02 3.99 4.60
N ALA A 116 -7.73 4.04 4.88
CA ALA A 116 -7.07 5.18 5.49
C ALA A 116 -5.63 5.30 4.99
N THR A 117 -4.96 6.40 5.31
CA THR A 117 -3.54 6.60 5.05
C THR A 117 -2.89 7.34 6.21
N TRP A 118 -1.67 6.92 6.56
CA TRP A 118 -0.86 7.52 7.60
C TRP A 118 0.22 8.40 7.00
N ALA A 119 0.35 9.62 7.47
CA ALA A 119 1.43 10.53 7.11
C ALA A 119 1.63 11.57 8.22
N ASP A 120 2.81 12.18 8.28
CA ASP A 120 3.08 13.34 9.10
C ASP A 120 2.71 14.59 8.27
N PHE A 121 1.41 14.97 8.31
CA PHE A 121 0.89 16.01 7.42
C PHE A 121 1.37 17.43 7.76
N ASN A 122 1.91 17.65 8.95
CA ASN A 122 2.47 18.95 9.37
C ASN A 122 3.97 18.93 9.64
N ASN A 123 4.65 17.80 9.41
CA ASN A 123 6.08 17.59 9.66
C ASN A 123 6.49 17.89 11.11
N ASP A 124 5.68 17.47 12.09
CA ASP A 124 6.02 17.61 13.50
C ASP A 124 6.73 16.40 14.11
N GLY A 125 6.87 15.31 13.33
CA GLY A 125 7.51 14.05 13.71
C GLY A 125 6.53 13.00 14.22
N TRP A 126 5.22 13.27 14.19
CA TRP A 126 4.17 12.33 14.60
C TRP A 126 3.27 11.98 13.42
N LEU A 127 2.89 10.72 13.33
CA LEU A 127 2.01 10.27 12.26
C LEU A 127 0.56 10.62 12.56
N ASP A 128 -0.05 11.36 11.64
CA ASP A 128 -1.48 11.62 11.56
C ASP A 128 -2.17 10.57 10.69
N VAL A 129 -3.51 10.47 10.74
CA VAL A 129 -4.25 9.56 9.88
C VAL A 129 -5.45 10.24 9.21
N PHE A 130 -5.52 10.10 7.88
CA PHE A 130 -6.70 10.44 7.10
C PHE A 130 -7.53 9.20 6.82
N ILE A 131 -8.83 9.25 7.12
CA ILE A 131 -9.77 8.13 7.03
C ILE A 131 -10.82 8.40 5.96
N GLY A 132 -10.90 7.49 4.98
CA GLY A 132 -11.86 7.54 3.88
C GLY A 132 -13.14 6.79 4.22
N ASN A 133 -14.22 7.52 4.49
CA ASN A 133 -15.53 6.99 4.80
C ASN A 133 -16.46 6.94 3.58
N GLU A 134 -17.42 6.00 3.60
CA GLU A 134 -18.37 5.77 2.51
C GLU A 134 -19.70 6.50 2.73
N THR A 135 -19.91 7.61 2.08
CA THR A 135 -21.25 8.17 1.88
C THR A 135 -21.86 7.60 0.61
N SER A 136 -22.65 6.55 0.73
CA SER A 136 -23.29 5.86 -0.41
C SER A 136 -24.71 6.33 -0.72
N SER A 137 -25.28 7.20 0.08
CA SER A 137 -26.62 7.74 -0.05
C SER A 137 -26.69 9.18 0.50
N PRO A 138 -27.47 10.08 -0.13
CA PRO A 138 -27.68 11.42 0.41
C PRO A 138 -28.31 11.48 1.81
N ASN A 139 -28.94 10.39 2.24
CA ASN A 139 -29.61 10.30 3.55
C ASN A 139 -28.68 9.76 4.65
N ASP A 140 -27.54 9.16 4.26
CA ASP A 140 -26.56 8.57 5.17
C ASP A 140 -25.20 9.21 4.90
N VAL A 141 -24.91 10.30 5.58
CA VAL A 141 -23.73 11.14 5.36
C VAL A 141 -22.65 10.78 6.35
N TYR A 142 -21.49 10.37 5.83
CA TYR A 142 -20.30 10.00 6.59
C TYR A 142 -19.07 10.69 5.96
N PRO A 143 -18.73 11.91 6.44
CA PRO A 143 -17.57 12.63 5.91
C PRO A 143 -16.27 11.88 6.21
N CYS A 144 -15.24 12.11 5.42
CA CYS A 144 -13.88 11.70 5.74
C CYS A 144 -13.43 12.37 7.05
N GLU A 145 -12.54 11.70 7.78
CA GLU A 145 -12.00 12.16 9.04
C GLU A 145 -10.49 12.36 8.92
N LEU A 146 -9.96 13.34 9.64
CA LEU A 146 -8.51 13.56 9.79
C LEU A 146 -8.19 13.68 11.26
N TYR A 147 -7.43 12.75 11.78
CA TYR A 147 -6.98 12.73 13.15
C TYR A 147 -5.52 13.18 13.24
N MET A 148 -5.31 14.35 13.83
CA MET A 148 -3.99 14.89 14.12
C MET A 148 -3.46 14.28 15.42
N ASN A 149 -2.25 13.75 15.40
CA ASN A 149 -1.58 13.16 16.55
C ASN A 149 -1.11 14.27 17.52
N ASN A 150 -1.43 14.12 18.81
CA ASN A 150 -1.06 15.09 19.83
C ASN A 150 0.34 14.83 20.45
N GLY A 151 1.02 13.74 20.04
CA GLY A 151 2.35 13.35 20.55
C GLY A 151 2.33 12.73 21.96
N ASP A 152 1.16 12.44 22.49
CA ASP A 152 0.97 11.83 23.82
C ASP A 152 0.18 10.50 23.77
N GLY A 153 0.02 9.94 22.58
CA GLY A 153 -0.78 8.73 22.32
C GLY A 153 -2.25 9.01 22.07
N THR A 154 -2.67 10.28 22.03
CA THR A 154 -4.04 10.69 21.70
C THR A 154 -4.10 11.46 20.39
N PHE A 155 -5.31 11.58 19.82
CA PHE A 155 -5.56 12.26 18.58
C PHE A 155 -6.69 13.29 18.70
N THR A 156 -6.64 14.29 17.84
CA THR A 156 -7.70 15.33 17.69
C THR A 156 -8.26 15.28 16.28
N GLU A 157 -9.59 15.08 16.14
CA GLU A 157 -10.26 15.15 14.85
C GLU A 157 -10.30 16.61 14.34
N VAL A 158 -9.81 16.86 13.12
CA VAL A 158 -9.62 18.19 12.55
C VAL A 158 -10.09 18.34 11.10
N ALA A 159 -10.71 17.33 10.47
CA ALA A 159 -11.02 17.32 9.04
C ALA A 159 -11.83 18.53 8.58
N ALA A 160 -12.89 18.90 9.30
CA ALA A 160 -13.71 20.06 8.98
C ALA A 160 -12.93 21.39 9.11
N LYS A 161 -12.06 21.52 10.12
CA LYS A 161 -11.18 22.68 10.30
C LYS A 161 -10.10 22.73 9.23
N ALA A 162 -9.59 21.56 8.84
CA ALA A 162 -8.56 21.42 7.82
C ALA A 162 -9.09 21.54 6.38
N GLY A 163 -10.42 21.50 6.18
CA GLY A 163 -11.04 21.59 4.85
C GLY A 163 -10.94 20.31 4.02
N CYS A 164 -10.85 19.17 4.68
CA CYS A 164 -10.73 17.85 4.04
C CYS A 164 -11.84 16.85 4.46
N ASP A 165 -12.93 17.32 5.07
CA ASP A 165 -14.11 16.53 5.45
C ASP A 165 -14.98 16.14 4.22
N ILE A 166 -14.35 15.54 3.24
CA ILE A 166 -14.98 15.17 1.96
C ILE A 166 -16.11 14.19 2.22
N THR A 167 -17.28 14.50 1.67
CA THR A 167 -18.45 13.61 1.69
C THR A 167 -18.64 12.97 0.32
N ALA A 168 -18.24 11.72 0.17
CA ALA A 168 -18.27 10.97 -1.08
C ALA A 168 -18.32 9.46 -0.82
N PHE A 169 -18.62 8.68 -1.84
CA PHE A 169 -18.51 7.21 -1.78
C PHE A 169 -17.03 6.81 -1.97
N VAL A 170 -16.20 7.06 -0.95
CA VAL A 170 -14.76 6.83 -0.99
C VAL A 170 -14.43 5.35 -1.14
N LYS A 171 -13.42 5.04 -1.95
CA LYS A 171 -12.92 3.68 -2.18
C LYS A 171 -11.42 3.50 -2.05
N GLY A 172 -10.66 4.50 -2.36
CA GLY A 172 -9.21 4.48 -2.17
C GLY A 172 -8.72 5.84 -1.66
N VAL A 173 -7.72 5.79 -0.80
CA VAL A 173 -7.01 6.96 -0.27
C VAL A 173 -5.53 6.66 -0.30
N THR A 174 -4.73 7.63 -0.70
CA THR A 174 -3.28 7.57 -0.61
C THR A 174 -2.73 8.95 -0.27
N SER A 175 -1.57 9.00 0.36
CA SER A 175 -0.85 10.24 0.67
C SER A 175 0.56 10.23 0.12
N GLY A 176 1.11 11.40 -0.18
CA GLY A 176 2.49 11.59 -0.66
C GLY A 176 2.71 13.03 -1.09
N ASP A 177 3.96 13.47 -1.10
CA ASP A 177 4.39 14.82 -1.50
C ASP A 177 4.56 14.89 -3.03
N TYR A 178 3.42 15.06 -3.76
CA TYR A 178 3.43 14.98 -5.23
C TYR A 178 4.07 16.20 -5.89
N ASP A 179 4.09 17.36 -5.26
CA ASP A 179 4.65 18.59 -5.84
C ASP A 179 5.98 19.03 -5.21
N LYS A 180 6.52 18.21 -4.29
CA LYS A 180 7.81 18.38 -3.62
C LYS A 180 7.92 19.66 -2.79
N ASP A 181 6.79 20.13 -2.26
CA ASP A 181 6.81 21.27 -1.34
C ASP A 181 7.15 20.88 0.11
N GLY A 182 7.29 19.59 0.36
CA GLY A 182 7.70 18.99 1.63
C GLY A 182 6.55 18.59 2.55
N LEU A 183 5.31 18.75 2.11
CA LEU A 183 4.12 18.37 2.87
C LEU A 183 3.35 17.24 2.14
N PRO A 184 2.96 16.16 2.82
CA PRO A 184 2.17 15.12 2.16
C PRO A 184 0.77 15.62 1.75
N ASP A 185 0.39 15.31 0.51
CA ASP A 185 -0.93 15.57 -0.07
C ASP A 185 -1.80 14.33 0.01
N ILE A 186 -3.10 14.44 -0.31
CA ILE A 186 -4.05 13.32 -0.27
C ILE A 186 -4.74 13.17 -1.62
N PHE A 187 -4.73 11.95 -2.17
CA PHE A 187 -5.55 11.60 -3.32
C PHE A 187 -6.63 10.61 -2.93
N ILE A 188 -7.87 10.85 -3.41
CA ILE A 188 -9.07 10.06 -3.07
C ILE A 188 -9.75 9.58 -4.36
N SER A 189 -10.01 8.28 -4.45
CA SER A 189 -10.84 7.67 -5.49
C SER A 189 -12.24 7.37 -4.96
N THR A 190 -13.26 7.45 -5.85
CA THR A 190 -14.67 7.25 -5.45
C THR A 190 -15.46 6.43 -6.45
N LEU A 191 -16.56 5.81 -6.00
CA LEU A 191 -17.57 5.21 -6.87
C LEU A 191 -18.60 6.20 -7.44
N GLU A 192 -18.47 7.49 -7.19
CA GLU A 192 -19.28 8.53 -7.79
C GLU A 192 -18.66 9.09 -9.09
N GLY A 193 -17.44 8.65 -9.41
CA GLY A 193 -16.68 9.06 -10.59
C GLY A 193 -15.81 10.29 -10.37
N ARG A 194 -16.09 11.16 -9.40
CA ARG A 194 -15.21 12.26 -9.01
C ARG A 194 -14.02 11.71 -8.24
N LYS A 195 -12.83 12.24 -8.52
CA LYS A 195 -11.62 12.02 -7.76
C LYS A 195 -11.26 13.33 -7.06
N TYR A 196 -10.56 13.24 -5.93
CA TYR A 196 -10.12 14.43 -5.23
C TYR A 196 -8.61 14.37 -5.08
N LEU A 197 -7.95 15.48 -5.39
CA LEU A 197 -6.57 15.74 -5.02
C LEU A 197 -6.59 16.94 -4.06
N LEU A 198 -6.32 16.67 -2.81
CA LEU A 198 -6.28 17.64 -1.74
C LEU A 198 -4.83 18.04 -1.51
N LYS A 199 -4.46 19.23 -2.01
CA LYS A 199 -3.14 19.78 -1.76
C LYS A 199 -3.04 20.25 -0.32
N ASN A 200 -2.00 19.83 0.36
CA ASN A 200 -1.64 20.30 1.69
C ASN A 200 -1.05 21.72 1.60
N ILE A 201 -1.68 22.64 2.29
CA ILE A 201 -1.24 24.05 2.38
C ILE A 201 -0.97 24.45 3.83
N SER A 202 -0.70 23.49 4.69
CA SER A 202 -0.36 23.69 6.10
C SER A 202 0.95 24.48 6.24
N THR A 203 1.13 25.06 7.39
CA THR A 203 2.46 25.54 7.80
C THR A 203 3.13 24.46 8.64
N VAL A 204 4.43 24.27 8.47
CA VAL A 204 5.20 23.28 9.24
C VAL A 204 4.94 23.42 10.74
N LYS A 205 4.62 22.30 11.39
CA LYS A 205 4.25 22.21 12.83
C LYS A 205 3.05 23.08 13.22
N GLY A 206 2.22 23.44 12.23
CA GLY A 206 1.04 24.25 12.44
C GLY A 206 -0.27 23.49 12.28
N ASP A 207 -1.36 24.25 12.24
CA ASP A 207 -2.68 23.69 11.93
C ASP A 207 -2.71 23.08 10.53
N LEU A 208 -3.30 21.89 10.41
CA LEU A 208 -3.49 21.21 9.13
C LEU A 208 -4.49 21.96 8.25
N LYS A 209 -4.17 22.08 6.96
CA LYS A 209 -5.00 22.77 5.98
C LYS A 209 -4.84 22.20 4.59
N PHE A 210 -5.96 21.90 3.94
CA PHE A 210 -5.99 21.35 2.59
C PHE A 210 -6.84 22.19 1.65
N THR A 211 -6.55 22.12 0.35
CA THR A 211 -7.36 22.71 -0.70
C THR A 211 -7.56 21.71 -1.84
N ASP A 212 -8.78 21.62 -2.36
CA ASP A 212 -9.11 20.73 -3.49
C ASP A 212 -8.57 21.35 -4.79
N VAL A 213 -7.56 20.70 -5.36
CA VAL A 213 -6.90 21.08 -6.63
C VAL A 213 -7.20 20.08 -7.75
N SER A 214 -8.21 19.24 -7.61
CA SER A 214 -8.53 18.14 -8.53
C SER A 214 -8.76 18.60 -9.97
N VAL A 215 -9.38 19.77 -10.17
CA VAL A 215 -9.70 20.31 -11.50
C VAL A 215 -8.44 20.82 -12.18
N GLU A 216 -7.69 21.68 -11.50
CA GLU A 216 -6.50 22.31 -12.06
C GLU A 216 -5.34 21.33 -12.24
N SER A 217 -5.28 20.29 -11.41
CA SER A 217 -4.26 19.25 -11.54
C SER A 217 -4.52 18.25 -12.68
N GLY A 218 -5.71 18.27 -13.28
CA GLY A 218 -6.04 17.40 -14.42
C GLY A 218 -6.41 15.95 -14.05
N VAL A 219 -6.59 15.60 -12.77
CA VAL A 219 -6.96 14.24 -12.35
C VAL A 219 -8.44 13.91 -12.61
N ILE A 220 -9.29 14.91 -12.94
CA ILE A 220 -10.70 14.73 -13.33
C ILE A 220 -10.80 14.59 -14.86
N ILE A 221 -10.19 13.57 -15.45
CA ILE A 221 -10.27 13.36 -16.91
C ILE A 221 -11.55 12.63 -17.32
N ASN A 222 -12.14 11.85 -16.41
CA ASN A 222 -13.36 11.10 -16.69
C ASN A 222 -14.18 10.90 -15.43
N THR A 223 -15.46 10.56 -15.62
CA THR A 223 -16.41 10.26 -14.53
C THR A 223 -16.43 8.78 -14.17
N THR A 224 -15.46 7.98 -14.61
CA THR A 224 -15.39 6.54 -14.32
C THR A 224 -15.29 6.32 -12.82
N ARG A 225 -16.14 5.44 -12.32
CA ARG A 225 -16.10 4.94 -10.95
C ARG A 225 -14.77 4.24 -10.71
N THR A 226 -14.12 4.55 -9.60
CA THR A 226 -12.77 4.07 -9.33
C THR A 226 -12.66 3.51 -7.93
N PHE A 227 -11.70 2.58 -7.73
CA PHE A 227 -11.52 1.87 -6.49
C PHE A 227 -10.06 2.00 -5.98
N PRO A 228 -9.15 1.03 -6.13
CA PRO A 228 -7.82 1.15 -5.55
C PRO A 228 -7.01 2.26 -6.23
N THR A 229 -6.19 2.89 -5.42
CA THR A 229 -5.28 3.96 -5.85
C THR A 229 -4.06 4.02 -4.93
N TRP A 230 -2.94 4.47 -5.48
CA TRP A 230 -1.75 4.83 -4.70
C TRP A 230 -0.88 5.84 -5.45
N PHE A 231 -0.01 6.54 -4.70
CA PHE A 231 1.11 7.28 -5.24
C PHE A 231 2.32 6.35 -5.41
N TRP A 232 3.06 6.52 -6.49
CA TRP A 232 4.32 5.86 -6.79
C TRP A 232 5.12 6.63 -7.82
N ASP A 233 6.40 6.34 -7.97
CA ASP A 233 7.24 6.82 -9.06
C ASP A 233 7.49 5.62 -10.00
N TYR A 234 6.60 5.41 -10.98
CA TYR A 234 6.66 4.23 -11.83
C TYR A 234 7.79 4.31 -12.87
N ASP A 235 8.23 5.51 -13.26
CA ASP A 235 9.25 5.69 -14.30
C ASP A 235 10.61 6.19 -13.77
N ASN A 236 10.76 6.26 -12.45
CA ASN A 236 11.96 6.70 -11.74
C ASN A 236 12.43 8.11 -12.15
N ASP A 237 11.50 9.04 -12.39
CA ASP A 237 11.85 10.44 -12.65
C ASP A 237 11.92 11.28 -11.35
N GLY A 238 11.64 10.66 -10.23
CA GLY A 238 11.70 11.24 -8.89
C GLY A 238 10.43 11.99 -8.49
N TRP A 239 9.34 11.94 -9.28
CA TRP A 239 8.06 12.56 -8.96
C TRP A 239 6.99 11.49 -8.78
N LEU A 240 6.11 11.71 -7.81
CA LEU A 240 5.03 10.77 -7.56
C LEU A 240 3.95 10.88 -8.64
N ASP A 241 3.65 9.74 -9.25
CA ASP A 241 2.53 9.53 -10.16
C ASP A 241 1.35 8.90 -9.41
N ILE A 242 0.19 8.87 -10.05
CA ILE A 242 -1.00 8.27 -9.47
C ILE A 242 -1.43 7.06 -10.28
N LEU A 243 -1.57 5.91 -9.64
CA LEU A 243 -2.35 4.80 -10.18
C LEU A 243 -3.76 4.85 -9.62
N VAL A 244 -4.76 4.59 -10.47
CA VAL A 244 -6.14 4.38 -10.05
C VAL A 244 -6.82 3.37 -10.98
N CYS A 245 -7.55 2.41 -10.40
CA CYS A 245 -8.26 1.40 -11.16
C CYS A 245 -9.76 1.72 -11.26
N GLY A 246 -10.31 1.60 -12.47
CA GLY A 246 -11.74 1.67 -12.70
C GLY A 246 -12.48 0.47 -12.11
N TYR A 247 -13.67 0.71 -11.59
CA TYR A 247 -14.53 -0.30 -10.97
C TYR A 247 -16.00 -0.04 -11.30
N GLU A 248 -16.35 -0.17 -12.57
CA GLU A 248 -17.71 0.07 -13.06
C GLU A 248 -18.15 -1.04 -13.99
N PHE A 249 -19.42 -1.44 -13.88
CA PHE A 249 -20.02 -2.54 -14.62
C PHE A 249 -21.35 -2.12 -15.20
N ASP A 250 -21.32 -1.56 -16.39
CA ASP A 250 -22.54 -1.33 -17.18
C ASP A 250 -22.82 -2.46 -18.17
N GLY A 251 -22.08 -3.56 -18.07
CA GLY A 251 -22.23 -4.73 -18.94
C GLY A 251 -21.39 -5.92 -18.48
N SER A 252 -21.39 -6.99 -19.25
CA SER A 252 -20.53 -8.16 -18.96
C SER A 252 -19.10 -7.94 -19.47
N LEU A 253 -18.12 -8.59 -18.82
CA LEU A 253 -16.73 -8.59 -19.29
C LEU A 253 -16.62 -9.03 -20.75
N SER A 254 -17.42 -10.02 -21.18
CA SER A 254 -17.47 -10.49 -22.57
C SER A 254 -17.93 -9.39 -23.53
N ASN A 255 -18.86 -8.54 -23.12
CA ASN A 255 -19.30 -7.39 -23.91
C ASN A 255 -18.18 -6.37 -24.12
N TYR A 256 -17.47 -6.01 -23.05
CA TYR A 256 -16.33 -5.09 -23.13
C TYR A 256 -15.20 -5.66 -23.98
N SER A 257 -14.85 -6.93 -23.79
CA SER A 257 -13.78 -7.61 -24.54
C SER A 257 -14.13 -7.74 -26.03
N ALA A 258 -15.38 -8.09 -26.36
CA ALA A 258 -15.84 -8.18 -27.73
C ALA A 258 -15.85 -6.81 -28.42
N SER A 259 -16.36 -5.77 -27.76
CA SER A 259 -16.33 -4.40 -28.29
C SER A 259 -14.92 -3.95 -28.58
N GLN A 260 -13.98 -4.16 -27.68
CA GLN A 260 -12.57 -3.82 -27.86
C GLN A 260 -11.96 -4.60 -29.04
N ALA A 261 -12.20 -5.90 -29.14
CA ALA A 261 -11.71 -6.75 -30.23
C ALA A 261 -12.28 -6.34 -31.61
N MET A 262 -13.49 -5.78 -31.65
CA MET A 262 -14.14 -5.30 -32.87
C MET A 262 -13.83 -3.83 -33.18
N GLY A 263 -13.02 -3.14 -32.37
CA GLY A 263 -12.74 -1.71 -32.53
C GLY A 263 -13.95 -0.80 -32.25
N LEU A 264 -14.94 -1.28 -31.50
CA LEU A 264 -16.12 -0.52 -31.09
C LEU A 264 -15.83 0.25 -29.80
N PRO A 265 -16.55 1.36 -29.52
CA PRO A 265 -16.42 2.04 -28.23
C PRO A 265 -16.77 1.09 -27.07
N ALA A 266 -15.79 0.81 -26.24
CA ALA A 266 -15.93 -0.16 -25.15
C ALA A 266 -16.03 0.52 -23.75
N GLY A 267 -16.10 1.85 -23.70
CA GLY A 267 -16.10 2.59 -22.44
C GLY A 267 -14.81 2.43 -21.63
N ASN A 268 -14.74 3.11 -20.51
CA ASN A 268 -13.57 3.10 -19.61
C ASN A 268 -13.80 2.30 -18.32
N ALA A 269 -14.94 1.68 -18.18
CA ALA A 269 -15.31 0.88 -17.02
C ALA A 269 -14.28 -0.20 -16.73
N GLY A 270 -13.82 -0.29 -15.49
CA GLY A 270 -12.89 -1.34 -15.03
C GLY A 270 -11.47 -1.32 -15.61
N LYS A 271 -11.06 -0.26 -16.32
CA LYS A 271 -9.69 -0.10 -16.83
C LYS A 271 -8.73 0.44 -15.76
N VAL A 272 -7.45 0.23 -16.01
CA VAL A 272 -6.36 0.79 -15.18
C VAL A 272 -5.94 2.13 -15.75
N PHE A 273 -5.72 3.12 -14.87
CA PHE A 273 -5.27 4.44 -15.23
C PHE A 273 -3.97 4.78 -14.49
N ILE A 274 -3.02 5.38 -15.22
CA ILE A 274 -1.85 6.04 -14.65
C ILE A 274 -1.86 7.50 -15.08
N PHE A 275 -1.86 8.36 -14.08
CA PHE A 275 -1.69 9.79 -14.23
C PHE A 275 -0.23 10.12 -13.92
N ARG A 276 0.54 10.44 -14.96
CA ARG A 276 1.94 10.82 -14.83
C ARG A 276 2.05 12.26 -14.36
N ASN A 277 2.88 12.51 -13.38
CA ASN A 277 3.18 13.86 -12.90
C ASN A 277 3.86 14.68 -14.01
N ASN A 278 3.34 15.87 -14.28
CA ASN A 278 3.90 16.76 -15.29
C ASN A 278 4.98 17.71 -14.74
N GLN A 279 5.35 17.57 -13.47
CA GLN A 279 6.34 18.38 -12.73
C GLN A 279 6.01 19.88 -12.69
N LYS A 280 4.73 20.22 -12.85
CA LYS A 280 4.21 21.60 -12.86
C LYS A 280 2.93 21.74 -12.03
N GLY A 281 2.74 20.81 -11.08
CA GLY A 281 1.58 20.78 -10.18
C GLY A 281 0.34 20.10 -10.76
N GLY A 282 0.49 19.29 -11.83
CA GLY A 282 -0.62 18.54 -12.43
C GLY A 282 -0.18 17.22 -13.03
N PHE A 283 -1.12 16.54 -13.67
CA PHE A 283 -0.96 15.17 -14.16
C PHE A 283 -1.47 15.00 -15.58
N GLU A 284 -0.93 14.01 -16.29
CA GLU A 284 -1.34 13.59 -17.64
C GLU A 284 -1.73 12.11 -17.63
N ASP A 285 -2.88 11.75 -18.22
CA ASP A 285 -3.25 10.35 -18.42
C ASP A 285 -2.37 9.71 -19.50
N VAL A 286 -1.51 8.77 -19.08
CA VAL A 286 -0.59 8.04 -19.96
C VAL A 286 -0.94 6.56 -20.11
N SER A 287 -2.10 6.14 -19.60
CA SER A 287 -2.52 4.74 -19.50
C SER A 287 -2.50 3.98 -20.82
N GLU A 288 -2.99 4.60 -21.91
CA GLU A 288 -3.00 3.99 -23.23
C GLU A 288 -1.59 3.80 -23.77
N LYS A 289 -0.74 4.81 -23.62
CA LYS A 289 0.67 4.78 -24.03
C LYS A 289 1.45 3.67 -23.32
N LEU A 290 1.11 3.42 -22.05
CA LEU A 290 1.74 2.38 -21.22
C LEU A 290 1.15 0.98 -21.43
N GLY A 291 0.14 0.81 -22.30
CA GLY A 291 -0.49 -0.49 -22.57
C GLY A 291 -1.48 -0.97 -21.50
N LEU A 292 -1.93 -0.08 -20.61
CA LEU A 292 -2.79 -0.40 -19.47
C LEU A 292 -4.29 -0.23 -19.74
N HIS A 293 -4.70 0.14 -20.95
CA HIS A 293 -6.12 0.20 -21.32
C HIS A 293 -6.78 -1.19 -21.37
N GLN A 294 -6.52 -2.02 -20.33
CA GLN A 294 -7.07 -3.35 -20.16
C GLN A 294 -8.08 -3.36 -19.01
N TYR A 295 -9.07 -4.23 -19.12
CA TYR A 295 -10.04 -4.44 -18.05
C TYR A 295 -9.42 -5.28 -16.94
N ALA A 296 -9.45 -4.79 -15.73
CA ALA A 296 -8.95 -5.48 -14.54
C ALA A 296 -10.02 -5.58 -13.44
N PHE A 297 -10.85 -4.56 -13.26
CA PHE A 297 -11.82 -4.49 -12.16
C PHE A 297 -11.17 -4.80 -10.81
N ALA A 298 -10.03 -4.13 -10.55
CA ALA A 298 -9.25 -4.37 -9.35
C ALA A 298 -10.00 -3.91 -8.10
N MET A 299 -9.92 -4.70 -7.04
CA MET A 299 -10.35 -4.35 -5.69
C MET A 299 -9.15 -4.11 -4.78
N GLY A 300 -8.28 -5.11 -4.62
CA GLY A 300 -6.98 -4.94 -3.99
C GLY A 300 -5.88 -4.80 -5.02
N SER A 301 -4.82 -4.14 -4.65
CA SER A 301 -3.70 -3.93 -5.56
C SER A 301 -2.50 -3.35 -4.83
N ASN A 302 -1.32 -3.73 -5.28
CA ASN A 302 -0.06 -3.23 -4.75
C ASN A 302 1.05 -3.33 -5.80
N PHE A 303 2.21 -2.80 -5.48
CA PHE A 303 3.38 -2.78 -6.36
C PHE A 303 4.64 -3.27 -5.64
N GLY A 304 5.57 -3.82 -6.40
CA GLY A 304 6.88 -4.27 -5.96
C GLY A 304 7.78 -4.48 -7.18
N ASP A 305 9.05 -4.75 -6.97
CA ASP A 305 10.05 -4.96 -8.02
C ASP A 305 10.44 -6.44 -8.04
N ILE A 306 9.64 -7.27 -8.78
CA ILE A 306 9.80 -8.74 -8.72
C ILE A 306 11.02 -9.27 -9.47
N ASP A 307 11.61 -8.47 -10.35
CA ASP A 307 12.79 -8.86 -11.11
C ASP A 307 14.03 -8.01 -10.79
N ASN A 308 13.95 -7.18 -9.76
CA ASN A 308 15.05 -6.34 -9.26
C ASN A 308 15.66 -5.42 -10.33
N ASP A 309 14.88 -5.01 -11.33
CA ASP A 309 15.36 -4.11 -12.38
C ASP A 309 15.30 -2.62 -11.98
N GLY A 310 14.71 -2.33 -10.83
CA GLY A 310 14.55 -0.99 -10.24
C GLY A 310 13.24 -0.30 -10.62
N TYR A 311 12.43 -0.84 -11.53
CA TYR A 311 11.13 -0.29 -11.89
C TYR A 311 10.02 -1.08 -11.19
N PRO A 312 9.11 -0.41 -10.45
CA PRO A 312 8.07 -1.12 -9.72
C PRO A 312 7.05 -1.76 -10.67
N ASP A 313 6.84 -3.05 -10.49
CA ASP A 313 5.79 -3.85 -11.10
C ASP A 313 4.50 -3.75 -10.31
N MET A 314 3.36 -4.21 -10.86
CA MET A 314 2.10 -4.18 -10.11
C MET A 314 1.33 -5.49 -10.19
N TYR A 315 0.71 -5.85 -9.09
CA TYR A 315 -0.27 -6.92 -9.01
C TYR A 315 -1.65 -6.37 -8.68
N LEU A 316 -2.64 -6.79 -9.45
CA LEU A 316 -4.03 -6.39 -9.27
C LEU A 316 -4.85 -7.61 -8.80
N GLY A 317 -5.35 -7.53 -7.58
CA GLY A 317 -6.38 -8.41 -7.06
C GLY A 317 -7.71 -8.06 -7.72
N THR A 318 -8.18 -8.92 -8.61
CA THR A 318 -9.33 -8.66 -9.46
C THR A 318 -10.57 -9.36 -8.96
N GLY A 319 -11.71 -8.89 -9.35
CA GLY A 319 -12.95 -9.59 -9.16
C GLY A 319 -14.11 -8.66 -8.81
N ASN A 320 -15.20 -8.88 -9.48
CA ASN A 320 -16.48 -8.30 -9.11
C ASN A 320 -17.27 -9.34 -8.31
N PRO A 321 -18.12 -8.95 -7.36
CA PRO A 321 -19.03 -9.88 -6.68
C PRO A 321 -19.88 -10.73 -7.60
N LEU A 322 -20.13 -10.26 -8.82
CA LEU A 322 -20.93 -10.98 -9.80
C LEU A 322 -20.08 -11.97 -10.61
N TYR A 323 -20.45 -13.23 -10.60
CA TYR A 323 -19.75 -14.31 -11.32
C TYR A 323 -19.64 -14.12 -12.85
N GLN A 324 -20.47 -13.29 -13.43
CA GLN A 324 -20.40 -12.94 -14.87
C GLN A 324 -19.17 -12.12 -15.25
N SER A 325 -18.40 -11.69 -14.28
CA SER A 325 -17.21 -10.85 -14.44
C SER A 325 -15.95 -11.53 -13.92
N LEU A 326 -15.85 -12.85 -14.08
CA LEU A 326 -14.64 -13.59 -13.74
C LEU A 326 -13.49 -13.13 -14.63
N ILE A 327 -12.47 -12.62 -13.99
CA ILE A 327 -11.21 -12.20 -14.60
C ILE A 327 -10.07 -12.65 -13.70
N PRO A 328 -8.97 -13.23 -14.23
CA PRO A 328 -7.85 -13.61 -13.39
C PRO A 328 -7.22 -12.38 -12.74
N ASN A 329 -6.73 -12.55 -11.52
CA ASN A 329 -5.80 -11.60 -10.93
C ASN A 329 -4.66 -11.35 -11.90
N LYS A 330 -4.17 -10.12 -11.98
CA LYS A 330 -3.24 -9.71 -13.03
C LYS A 330 -1.90 -9.28 -12.45
N MET A 331 -0.83 -9.77 -13.09
CA MET A 331 0.53 -9.30 -12.85
C MET A 331 1.04 -8.55 -14.07
N PHE A 332 1.49 -7.33 -13.86
CA PHE A 332 2.08 -6.47 -14.89
C PHE A 332 3.52 -6.17 -14.55
N ARG A 333 4.42 -6.48 -15.48
CA ARG A 333 5.82 -6.08 -15.40
C ARG A 333 6.01 -4.70 -16.00
N ASN A 334 6.71 -3.84 -15.29
CA ASN A 334 7.12 -2.54 -15.76
C ASN A 334 8.40 -2.66 -16.60
N VAL A 335 8.35 -2.24 -17.84
CA VAL A 335 9.51 -2.31 -18.75
C VAL A 335 10.15 -0.93 -18.87
N ASN A 336 11.12 -0.67 -18.02
CA ASN A 336 11.94 0.56 -18.00
C ASN A 336 11.11 1.86 -17.87
N GLY A 337 9.98 1.84 -17.17
CA GLY A 337 9.07 3.00 -17.03
C GLY A 337 8.36 3.41 -18.32
N GLN A 338 8.44 2.62 -19.41
CA GLN A 338 7.93 2.99 -20.72
C GLN A 338 6.65 2.26 -21.13
N ARG A 339 6.41 1.08 -20.60
CA ARG A 339 5.21 0.27 -20.82
C ARG A 339 5.07 -0.79 -19.74
N PHE A 340 3.86 -1.31 -19.57
CA PHE A 340 3.57 -2.47 -18.76
C PHE A 340 3.25 -3.69 -19.64
N GLU A 341 3.85 -4.83 -19.32
CA GLU A 341 3.59 -6.11 -19.98
C GLU A 341 2.72 -6.97 -19.07
N ASP A 342 1.58 -7.45 -19.56
CA ASP A 342 0.75 -8.43 -18.85
C ASP A 342 1.49 -9.79 -18.84
N ILE A 343 2.09 -10.11 -17.71
CA ILE A 343 2.81 -11.37 -17.48
C ILE A 343 2.01 -12.37 -16.64
N THR A 344 0.72 -12.13 -16.45
CA THR A 344 -0.18 -12.95 -15.62
C THR A 344 -0.03 -14.45 -15.87
N THR A 345 -0.04 -14.85 -17.15
CA THR A 345 0.06 -16.27 -17.51
C THR A 345 1.48 -16.80 -17.41
N SER A 346 2.47 -16.04 -17.88
CA SER A 346 3.88 -16.47 -17.90
C SER A 346 4.47 -16.55 -16.49
N SER A 347 4.08 -15.67 -15.59
CA SER A 347 4.49 -15.69 -14.19
C SER A 347 3.75 -16.75 -13.35
N ARG A 348 2.64 -17.32 -13.85
CA ARG A 348 1.74 -18.23 -13.10
C ARG A 348 1.04 -17.59 -11.91
N LEU A 349 1.00 -16.27 -11.83
CA LEU A 349 0.34 -15.52 -10.77
C LEU A 349 -1.16 -15.30 -11.03
N GLY A 350 -1.68 -15.70 -12.20
CA GLY A 350 -3.09 -15.59 -12.54
C GLY A 350 -3.94 -16.60 -11.76
N ASN A 351 -4.79 -16.09 -10.88
CA ASN A 351 -5.80 -16.88 -10.16
C ASN A 351 -7.18 -16.31 -10.51
N LEU A 352 -8.17 -17.19 -10.75
CA LEU A 352 -9.55 -16.79 -11.09
C LEU A 352 -10.38 -16.42 -9.86
N GLN A 353 -9.88 -16.71 -8.66
CA GLN A 353 -10.55 -16.31 -7.44
C GLN A 353 -10.31 -14.84 -7.15
N LYS A 354 -11.29 -14.20 -6.52
CA LYS A 354 -11.22 -12.78 -6.18
C LYS A 354 -10.06 -12.51 -5.24
N GLY A 355 -9.20 -11.55 -5.60
CA GLY A 355 -8.07 -11.11 -4.80
C GLY A 355 -8.36 -9.77 -4.12
N HIS A 356 -7.95 -9.62 -2.86
CA HIS A 356 -8.12 -8.41 -2.06
C HIS A 356 -6.78 -7.91 -1.54
N GLY A 357 -6.40 -8.21 -0.32
CA GLY A 357 -5.11 -7.80 0.23
C GLY A 357 -3.94 -8.32 -0.62
N VAL A 358 -3.13 -7.43 -1.16
CA VAL A 358 -1.93 -7.76 -1.94
C VAL A 358 -0.72 -7.14 -1.26
N ALA A 359 0.33 -7.94 -1.01
CA ALA A 359 1.59 -7.44 -0.49
C ALA A 359 2.78 -8.09 -1.20
N PHE A 360 3.81 -7.25 -1.43
CA PHE A 360 5.12 -7.68 -1.93
C PHE A 360 6.12 -7.61 -0.80
N ALA A 361 6.86 -8.70 -0.57
CA ALA A 361 7.87 -8.78 0.48
C ALA A 361 8.88 -9.88 0.16
N ASP A 362 10.13 -9.70 0.55
CA ASP A 362 11.13 -10.76 0.51
C ASP A 362 11.05 -11.54 1.84
N LEU A 363 10.12 -12.53 1.89
CA LEU A 363 9.78 -13.28 3.10
C LEU A 363 10.84 -14.33 3.48
N ASP A 364 11.58 -14.85 2.50
CA ASP A 364 12.60 -15.85 2.72
C ASP A 364 14.03 -15.28 2.75
N ASN A 365 14.16 -13.95 2.65
CA ASN A 365 15.44 -13.25 2.66
C ASN A 365 16.41 -13.69 1.55
N ASP A 366 15.88 -14.10 0.39
CA ASP A 366 16.73 -14.51 -0.74
C ASP A 366 17.10 -13.36 -1.68
N GLY A 367 16.47 -12.20 -1.49
CA GLY A 367 16.71 -10.98 -2.24
C GLY A 367 15.73 -10.77 -3.40
N ASP A 368 14.75 -11.64 -3.57
CA ASP A 368 13.68 -11.48 -4.54
C ASP A 368 12.34 -11.29 -3.82
N GLN A 369 11.50 -10.36 -4.28
CA GLN A 369 10.21 -10.12 -3.62
C GLN A 369 9.20 -11.21 -3.98
N ASP A 370 8.53 -11.75 -2.94
CA ASP A 370 7.41 -12.67 -3.03
C ASP A 370 6.09 -11.91 -3.10
N VAL A 371 5.00 -12.60 -3.46
CA VAL A 371 3.67 -11.99 -3.55
C VAL A 371 2.67 -12.75 -2.68
N TYR A 372 2.11 -12.06 -1.69
CA TYR A 372 0.99 -12.55 -0.90
C TYR A 372 -0.32 -11.95 -1.37
N ILE A 373 -1.37 -12.77 -1.42
CA ILE A 373 -2.70 -12.33 -1.87
C ILE A 373 -3.75 -12.95 -0.97
N GLU A 374 -4.57 -12.11 -0.38
CA GLU A 374 -5.77 -12.54 0.30
C GLU A 374 -6.89 -12.81 -0.71
N MET A 375 -7.48 -14.00 -0.63
CA MET A 375 -8.42 -14.52 -1.59
C MET A 375 -9.81 -14.69 -1.00
N GLY A 376 -10.81 -14.55 -1.84
CA GLY A 376 -12.20 -14.76 -1.50
C GLY A 376 -13.08 -13.55 -1.81
N GLY A 377 -14.37 -13.68 -1.61
CA GLY A 377 -15.32 -12.62 -1.85
C GLY A 377 -16.01 -12.12 -0.59
N ALA A 378 -17.05 -11.31 -0.78
CA ALA A 378 -17.80 -10.67 0.29
C ALA A 378 -18.99 -11.52 0.80
N TYR A 379 -19.20 -12.73 0.29
CA TYR A 379 -20.32 -13.59 0.66
C TYR A 379 -19.85 -14.86 1.34
N ASP A 380 -20.59 -15.36 2.33
CA ASP A 380 -20.25 -16.56 3.12
C ASP A 380 -19.91 -17.80 2.27
N GLY A 381 -20.44 -17.91 1.06
CA GLY A 381 -20.15 -19.01 0.12
C GLY A 381 -18.94 -18.78 -0.79
N ASP A 382 -18.28 -17.66 -0.68
CA ASP A 382 -17.17 -17.24 -1.55
C ASP A 382 -15.82 -17.16 -0.80
N ALA A 383 -15.69 -17.95 0.25
CA ALA A 383 -14.45 -18.11 0.99
C ALA A 383 -13.43 -18.92 0.17
N TYR A 384 -12.17 -18.53 0.22
CA TYR A 384 -11.09 -19.23 -0.45
C TYR A 384 -9.80 -19.15 0.36
N GLN A 385 -8.85 -20.04 0.06
CA GLN A 385 -7.54 -20.01 0.70
C GLN A 385 -6.68 -18.91 0.10
N ASN A 386 -5.99 -18.16 0.95
CA ASN A 386 -5.02 -17.15 0.54
C ASN A 386 -3.85 -17.80 -0.21
N SER A 387 -3.15 -17.02 -0.99
CA SER A 387 -2.03 -17.50 -1.80
C SER A 387 -0.75 -16.73 -1.47
N LEU A 388 0.30 -17.49 -1.18
CA LEU A 388 1.67 -16.98 -1.12
C LEU A 388 2.44 -17.57 -2.29
N TYR A 389 2.98 -16.70 -3.14
CA TYR A 389 3.80 -17.06 -4.27
C TYR A 389 5.25 -16.70 -3.97
N ILE A 390 6.07 -17.72 -3.77
CA ILE A 390 7.52 -17.55 -3.58
C ILE A 390 8.17 -17.32 -4.94
N ASN A 391 8.94 -16.25 -5.05
CA ASN A 391 9.70 -15.92 -6.25
C ASN A 391 10.95 -16.80 -6.30
N PRO A 392 11.13 -17.66 -7.32
CA PRO A 392 12.28 -18.58 -7.36
C PRO A 392 13.60 -17.89 -7.73
N GLY A 393 13.61 -16.58 -7.94
CA GLY A 393 14.78 -15.83 -8.41
C GLY A 393 15.16 -16.23 -9.85
N GLN A 394 14.74 -15.45 -10.83
CA GLN A 394 14.93 -15.83 -12.25
C GLN A 394 16.04 -15.06 -12.96
N ASN A 395 16.58 -14.04 -12.32
CA ASN A 395 17.60 -13.17 -12.89
C ASN A 395 18.83 -13.07 -11.97
N LYS A 396 19.81 -12.30 -12.38
CA LYS A 396 21.02 -12.02 -11.60
C LYS A 396 21.10 -10.55 -11.23
N ASN A 397 19.96 -9.90 -11.14
CA ASN A 397 19.89 -8.52 -10.73
C ASN A 397 20.21 -8.40 -9.24
N ASN A 398 20.81 -7.29 -8.90
CA ASN A 398 21.20 -6.97 -7.55
C ASN A 398 20.17 -6.02 -6.91
N TRP A 399 20.19 -5.95 -5.61
CA TRP A 399 19.23 -5.19 -4.80
C TRP A 399 19.91 -4.55 -3.57
N VAL A 400 19.17 -3.74 -2.85
CA VAL A 400 19.47 -3.30 -1.49
C VAL A 400 18.17 -3.20 -0.70
N LYS A 401 18.18 -3.63 0.56
CA LYS A 401 17.09 -3.40 1.51
C LYS A 401 17.49 -2.31 2.49
N LEU A 402 16.57 -1.39 2.76
CA LEU A 402 16.77 -0.28 3.68
C LEU A 402 15.70 -0.29 4.77
N ASN A 403 16.12 -0.41 6.02
CA ASN A 403 15.31 -0.21 7.20
C ASN A 403 15.60 1.20 7.71
N LEU A 404 14.61 2.08 7.64
CA LEU A 404 14.77 3.47 8.01
C LEU A 404 14.17 3.72 9.39
N GLU A 405 14.91 4.41 10.25
CA GLU A 405 14.44 4.84 11.57
C GLU A 405 14.57 6.35 11.70
N GLY A 406 13.43 7.05 11.81
CA GLY A 406 13.40 8.48 12.12
C GLY A 406 13.78 8.76 13.59
N THR A 407 14.26 9.97 13.85
CA THR A 407 14.52 10.48 15.21
C THR A 407 13.90 11.85 15.45
N THR A 408 13.91 12.72 14.45
CA THR A 408 13.16 13.97 14.38
C THR A 408 11.93 13.78 13.51
N SER A 409 12.08 13.07 12.42
CA SER A 409 10.98 12.54 11.63
C SER A 409 10.32 11.38 12.38
N ASN A 410 9.09 11.01 12.00
CA ASN A 410 8.41 9.88 12.60
C ASN A 410 9.28 8.61 12.53
N ARG A 411 9.22 7.78 13.58
CA ARG A 411 10.15 6.66 13.72
C ARG A 411 9.98 5.61 12.63
N ALA A 412 8.79 5.43 12.10
CA ALA A 412 8.50 4.56 10.97
C ALA A 412 9.09 5.07 9.63
N ALA A 413 9.63 6.30 9.61
CA ALA A 413 10.18 6.99 8.46
C ALA A 413 9.18 7.21 7.30
N ILE A 414 7.88 7.09 7.54
CA ILE A 414 6.84 7.33 6.53
C ILE A 414 6.97 8.77 6.00
N GLY A 415 6.93 8.93 4.64
CA GLY A 415 7.17 10.18 3.94
C GLY A 415 8.64 10.47 3.62
N SER A 416 9.58 9.66 4.15
CA SER A 416 11.01 9.79 3.78
C SER A 416 11.23 9.37 2.32
N ARG A 417 12.04 10.15 1.60
CA ARG A 417 12.34 9.91 0.19
C ARG A 417 13.73 9.33 0.04
N VAL A 418 13.82 8.20 -0.65
CA VAL A 418 15.05 7.47 -0.91
C VAL A 418 15.41 7.61 -2.38
N LYS A 419 16.68 7.93 -2.67
CA LYS A 419 17.24 7.87 -4.02
C LYS A 419 18.49 7.01 -4.00
N VAL A 420 18.50 5.96 -4.80
CA VAL A 420 19.65 5.06 -5.00
C VAL A 420 20.24 5.31 -6.37
N SER A 421 21.47 5.79 -6.43
CA SER A 421 22.19 6.10 -7.68
C SER A 421 23.27 5.06 -7.93
N PHE A 422 23.36 4.58 -9.16
CA PHE A 422 24.30 3.54 -9.57
C PHE A 422 24.63 3.62 -11.07
N ARG A 423 25.61 2.81 -11.51
CA ARG A 423 25.89 2.63 -12.94
C ARG A 423 25.60 1.21 -13.35
N GLU A 424 24.74 1.07 -14.35
CA GLU A 424 24.46 -0.20 -14.99
C GLU A 424 24.94 -0.18 -16.44
N ASN A 425 25.81 -1.13 -16.81
CA ASN A 425 26.39 -1.21 -18.16
C ASN A 425 27.01 0.12 -18.65
N GLY A 426 27.59 0.89 -17.74
CA GLY A 426 28.20 2.20 -18.01
C GLY A 426 27.22 3.38 -18.08
N VAL A 427 25.92 3.14 -17.98
CA VAL A 427 24.86 4.17 -17.94
C VAL A 427 24.54 4.52 -16.50
N SER A 428 24.49 5.81 -16.17
CA SER A 428 24.02 6.27 -14.84
C SER A 428 22.52 6.14 -14.74
N ARG A 429 22.05 5.53 -13.67
CA ARG A 429 20.64 5.35 -13.32
C ARG A 429 20.39 5.80 -11.87
N ALA A 430 19.16 6.11 -11.58
CA ALA A 430 18.68 6.30 -10.22
C ALA A 430 17.32 5.62 -10.05
N VAL A 431 17.06 5.11 -8.85
CA VAL A 431 15.77 4.59 -8.40
C VAL A 431 15.29 5.46 -7.26
N TYR A 432 14.03 5.80 -7.28
CA TYR A 432 13.40 6.62 -6.25
C TYR A 432 12.28 5.85 -5.55
N ARG A 433 12.18 6.01 -4.24
CA ARG A 433 11.10 5.46 -3.40
C ARG A 433 10.68 6.50 -2.38
N GLU A 434 9.42 6.45 -2.00
CA GLU A 434 8.91 7.15 -0.83
C GLU A 434 8.33 6.11 0.12
N VAL A 435 8.71 6.18 1.39
CA VAL A 435 8.20 5.27 2.42
C VAL A 435 6.75 5.63 2.71
N ASN A 436 5.84 4.67 2.51
CA ASN A 436 4.41 4.85 2.79
C ASN A 436 3.82 3.62 3.48
N SER A 437 2.59 3.77 3.99
CA SER A 437 1.89 2.73 4.76
C SER A 437 1.20 1.67 3.90
N GLY A 438 1.47 1.63 2.59
CA GLY A 438 0.99 0.57 1.70
C GLY A 438 -0.03 1.00 0.66
N GLY A 439 -0.52 0.00 -0.09
CA GLY A 439 -1.51 0.16 -1.16
C GLY A 439 -2.95 0.08 -0.68
N SER A 440 -3.85 -0.31 -1.57
CA SER A 440 -5.25 -0.55 -1.24
C SER A 440 -5.48 -2.02 -0.89
N PHE A 441 -6.00 -2.31 0.30
CA PHE A 441 -6.25 -3.64 0.88
C PHE A 441 -5.00 -4.48 1.20
N GLY A 442 -3.80 -3.96 1.01
CA GLY A 442 -2.58 -4.66 1.36
C GLY A 442 -1.45 -3.68 1.61
N GLY A 443 -0.62 -3.96 2.58
CA GLY A 443 0.55 -3.18 2.94
C GLY A 443 1.84 -3.97 2.75
N ASN A 444 2.77 -3.39 1.98
CA ASN A 444 4.15 -3.86 1.92
C ASN A 444 4.87 -3.52 3.22
N PRO A 445 5.98 -4.20 3.54
CA PRO A 445 6.84 -3.78 4.65
C PRO A 445 7.30 -2.34 4.51
N LEU A 446 7.46 -1.64 5.62
CA LEU A 446 8.09 -0.31 5.62
C LEU A 446 9.58 -0.39 5.26
N GLN A 447 10.19 -1.57 5.33
CA GLN A 447 11.48 -1.86 4.72
C GLN A 447 11.43 -1.62 3.22
N GLN A 448 12.32 -0.80 2.70
CA GLN A 448 12.38 -0.50 1.27
C GLN A 448 13.26 -1.53 0.55
N HIS A 449 12.67 -2.36 -0.29
CA HIS A 449 13.38 -3.26 -1.21
C HIS A 449 13.58 -2.54 -2.55
N ILE A 450 14.82 -2.39 -2.99
CA ILE A 450 15.19 -1.60 -4.17
C ILE A 450 16.08 -2.41 -5.08
N GLY A 451 15.57 -2.81 -6.25
CA GLY A 451 16.35 -3.41 -7.31
C GLY A 451 17.29 -2.41 -7.98
N ILE A 452 18.45 -2.86 -8.40
CA ILE A 452 19.46 -2.03 -9.05
C ILE A 452 19.98 -2.67 -10.36
N GLY A 453 19.27 -3.67 -10.87
CA GLY A 453 19.66 -4.37 -12.08
C GLY A 453 21.02 -5.06 -11.94
N ALA A 454 21.80 -5.04 -13.02
CA ALA A 454 23.14 -5.64 -13.06
C ALA A 454 24.24 -4.78 -12.42
N ALA A 455 23.91 -3.70 -11.72
CA ALA A 455 24.91 -2.83 -11.08
C ALA A 455 25.62 -3.55 -9.93
N THR A 456 26.94 -3.48 -9.90
CA THR A 456 27.80 -4.18 -8.91
C THR A 456 28.24 -3.28 -7.77
N ILE A 457 27.89 -2.01 -7.80
CA ILE A 457 28.11 -1.04 -6.73
C ILE A 457 27.03 0.03 -6.78
N ILE A 458 26.64 0.52 -5.62
CA ILE A 458 25.75 1.67 -5.45
C ILE A 458 26.64 2.90 -5.24
N ASP A 459 26.58 3.86 -6.17
CA ASP A 459 27.39 5.09 -6.12
C ASP A 459 26.99 5.95 -4.91
N SER A 460 25.65 6.11 -4.69
CA SER A 460 25.11 6.78 -3.50
C SER A 460 23.72 6.31 -3.13
N ILE A 461 23.41 6.34 -1.83
CA ILE A 461 22.07 6.30 -1.26
C ILE A 461 21.84 7.67 -0.61
N GLU A 462 20.82 8.37 -1.05
CA GLU A 462 20.39 9.67 -0.52
C GLU A 462 19.03 9.50 0.15
N ILE A 463 18.90 9.92 1.42
CA ILE A 463 17.65 9.81 2.18
C ILE A 463 17.27 11.20 2.67
N PHE A 464 16.15 11.70 2.19
CA PHE A 464 15.54 12.94 2.68
C PHE A 464 14.55 12.63 3.81
N TRP A 465 14.72 13.30 4.95
CA TRP A 465 13.91 13.18 6.14
C TRP A 465 12.96 14.38 6.25
N PRO A 466 11.64 14.19 6.15
CA PRO A 466 10.72 15.33 5.96
C PRO A 466 10.64 16.27 7.16
N ALA A 467 10.49 15.76 8.40
CA ALA A 467 10.31 16.63 9.57
C ALA A 467 11.57 17.40 9.97
N SER A 468 12.77 16.87 9.71
CA SER A 468 14.03 17.60 9.94
C SER A 468 14.46 18.43 8.73
N GLY A 469 13.91 18.15 7.54
CA GLY A 469 14.33 18.77 6.28
C GLY A 469 15.76 18.43 5.87
N THR A 470 16.36 17.38 6.44
CA THR A 470 17.77 17.02 6.21
C THR A 470 17.90 15.90 5.18
N THR A 471 19.04 15.84 4.49
CA THR A 471 19.40 14.74 3.59
C THR A 471 20.67 14.07 4.07
N GLN A 472 20.60 12.76 4.29
CA GLN A 472 21.79 11.93 4.55
C GLN A 472 22.25 11.27 3.26
N VAL A 473 23.57 11.18 3.07
CA VAL A 473 24.17 10.61 1.85
C VAL A 473 25.24 9.59 2.23
N PHE A 474 25.08 8.38 1.72
CA PHE A 474 26.05 7.29 1.87
C PHE A 474 26.60 6.93 0.50
N LYS A 475 27.90 6.69 0.39
CA LYS A 475 28.58 6.46 -0.89
C LYS A 475 29.28 5.10 -0.94
N ASN A 476 29.41 4.55 -2.16
CA ASN A 476 30.12 3.30 -2.42
C ASN A 476 29.55 2.13 -1.58
N VAL A 477 28.23 1.99 -1.57
CA VAL A 477 27.53 0.94 -0.82
C VAL A 477 27.54 -0.35 -1.63
N GLN A 478 27.74 -1.49 -0.94
CA GLN A 478 27.69 -2.81 -1.60
C GLN A 478 26.23 -3.22 -1.86
N PRO A 479 25.93 -3.86 -3.00
CA PRO A 479 24.62 -4.43 -3.24
C PRO A 479 24.41 -5.74 -2.46
N ASN A 480 23.17 -6.23 -2.49
CA ASN A 480 22.71 -7.48 -1.87
C ASN A 480 22.93 -7.47 -0.34
N GLU A 481 22.64 -6.32 0.27
CA GLU A 481 22.75 -6.13 1.71
C GLU A 481 21.44 -5.60 2.29
N ASN A 482 21.12 -6.06 3.50
CA ASN A 482 20.07 -5.49 4.34
C ASN A 482 20.72 -4.46 5.29
N LEU A 483 20.27 -3.22 5.19
CA LEU A 483 20.91 -2.07 5.82
C LEU A 483 19.93 -1.34 6.73
N GLU A 484 20.42 -0.92 7.88
CA GLU A 484 19.71 -0.02 8.80
C GLU A 484 20.31 1.38 8.70
N VAL A 485 19.43 2.36 8.54
CA VAL A 485 19.79 3.77 8.49
C VAL A 485 18.94 4.55 9.47
N LYS A 486 19.62 5.16 10.45
CA LYS A 486 18.99 6.01 11.45
C LYS A 486 19.20 7.48 11.12
N GLU A 487 18.15 8.28 11.23
CA GLU A 487 18.20 9.72 10.98
C GLU A 487 19.25 10.40 11.87
N GLY A 488 20.10 11.23 11.25
CA GLY A 488 21.17 11.96 11.92
C GLY A 488 22.43 11.13 12.23
N VAL A 489 22.44 9.81 12.01
CA VAL A 489 23.60 8.94 12.22
C VAL A 489 24.37 8.80 10.91
N GLY A 490 25.63 9.20 10.89
CA GLY A 490 26.50 9.22 9.70
C GLY A 490 27.02 7.85 9.23
N ALA A 491 26.54 6.74 9.80
CA ALA A 491 26.96 5.38 9.47
C ALA A 491 25.75 4.51 9.13
N ILE A 492 25.93 3.57 8.20
CA ILE A 492 24.98 2.50 7.91
C ILE A 492 25.37 1.27 8.72
N ALA A 493 24.40 0.64 9.37
CA ALA A 493 24.56 -0.68 9.98
C ALA A 493 24.09 -1.78 9.00
N LYS A 494 24.74 -2.94 9.06
CA LYS A 494 24.28 -4.12 8.32
C LYS A 494 23.45 -4.98 9.24
N ILE A 495 22.27 -5.39 8.75
CA ILE A 495 21.42 -6.36 9.42
C ILE A 495 21.74 -7.73 8.83
N PHE A 496 22.03 -8.69 9.69
CA PHE A 496 22.19 -10.07 9.26
C PHE A 496 20.82 -10.72 9.11
N SER A 497 20.43 -11.02 7.88
CA SER A 497 19.17 -11.67 7.54
C SER A 497 19.46 -12.94 6.76
N PRO A 498 19.56 -14.10 7.42
CA PRO A 498 19.87 -15.34 6.74
C PRO A 498 18.72 -15.75 5.79
N LYS A 499 19.09 -16.30 4.63
CA LYS A 499 18.11 -16.87 3.71
C LYS A 499 17.38 -18.03 4.36
N VAL A 500 16.07 -18.07 4.16
CA VAL A 500 15.15 -19.10 4.65
C VAL A 500 14.70 -19.97 3.47
N ASP A 501 14.65 -21.28 3.62
CA ASP A 501 14.21 -22.21 2.57
C ASP A 501 12.75 -22.63 2.79
N PHE A 502 11.82 -21.98 2.10
CA PHE A 502 10.41 -22.38 2.07
C PHE A 502 10.16 -23.64 1.21
N THR A 503 11.07 -24.02 0.33
CA THR A 503 10.86 -25.15 -0.58
C THR A 503 11.06 -26.51 0.07
N SER A 504 11.85 -26.59 1.13
CA SER A 504 12.13 -27.83 1.86
C SER A 504 10.89 -28.42 2.56
N HIS A 505 9.88 -27.60 2.84
CA HIS A 505 8.63 -27.96 3.50
C HIS A 505 7.45 -28.09 2.54
N SER A 506 7.65 -27.94 1.23
CA SER A 506 6.60 -27.80 0.20
C SER A 506 5.81 -29.09 -0.15
N LYS A 507 5.58 -29.98 0.80
CA LYS A 507 4.55 -31.03 0.67
C LYS A 507 3.19 -30.65 1.25
N GLY A 508 2.91 -29.41 1.47
CA GLY A 508 1.62 -28.95 1.97
C GLY A 508 1.67 -27.48 2.29
N ILE A 509 0.69 -26.79 1.76
CA ILE A 509 0.11 -25.59 2.28
C ILE A 509 0.93 -25.05 3.49
N ILE A 510 1.61 -23.91 3.32
CA ILE A 510 2.04 -23.10 4.46
C ILE A 510 0.73 -22.74 5.17
N SER A 511 0.38 -23.49 6.18
CA SER A 511 -0.89 -23.34 6.86
C SER A 511 -0.69 -22.47 8.07
N CYS A 512 -0.94 -21.18 7.92
CA CYS A 512 -1.48 -20.37 8.98
C CYS A 512 -3.00 -20.63 8.99
N VAL A 513 -3.41 -21.85 9.27
CA VAL A 513 -4.83 -22.22 9.39
C VAL A 513 -5.09 -22.50 10.86
N PRO A 514 -6.13 -21.88 11.47
CA PRO A 514 -6.61 -22.30 12.78
C PRO A 514 -6.94 -23.79 12.73
N ARG A 515 -6.48 -24.57 13.72
CA ARG A 515 -6.87 -25.96 13.89
C ARG A 515 -8.29 -26.07 14.39
#